data_b1d3d906c0735f4a26a65e53df232ea4
#
_entry.id   b1d3d906c0735f4a26a65e53df232ea4
#
_cell.length_a   1.000
_cell.length_b   1.000
_cell.length_c   1.000
_cell.angle_alpha   90.00
_cell.angle_beta   90.00
_cell.angle_gamma   90.00
#
_symmetry.space_group_name_H-M   'P 1'
#
loop_
_entity.id
_entity.type
_entity.pdbx_description
1 polymer ?
#
loop_
_entity_poly.entity_id
_entity_poly.type
_entity_poly.pdbx_seq_one_letter_code
_entity_poly.pdbx_strand_id
1 'polypeptide(L)'
;MNGMAPELERQLAAYHPCCEQEAVDRDVMLHFLRENTDAFTRENLVAHFTASSWIVNSSRTHALMAWHNLYRAWSWTGGHADGETDLLSVALREAREETGLVH
;
A
#
# COMPACT_ATOMS: atom_id res chain seq x y z
N MET A 1 -0.43 13.16 -17.69
CA MET A 1 -1.59 12.31 -17.84
C MET A 1 -1.49 11.14 -16.88
N ASN A 2 -2.52 10.90 -16.17
CA ASN A 2 -2.45 9.98 -15.06
C ASN A 2 -3.48 8.89 -15.11
N GLY A 3 -4.17 8.72 -16.19
CA GLY A 3 -5.34 7.88 -16.30
C GLY A 3 -5.29 6.51 -15.64
N MET A 4 -4.11 6.07 -15.16
CA MET A 4 -3.97 4.73 -14.59
C MET A 4 -4.71 4.55 -13.27
N ALA A 5 -4.79 5.58 -12.44
CA ALA A 5 -5.39 5.43 -11.11
C ALA A 5 -5.95 6.75 -10.60
N PRO A 6 -7.03 7.25 -11.24
CA PRO A 6 -7.61 8.53 -10.81
C PRO A 6 -8.13 8.48 -9.37
N GLU A 7 -8.57 7.31 -8.90
CA GLU A 7 -9.06 7.19 -7.52
C GLU A 7 -7.92 7.37 -6.52
N LEU A 8 -6.78 6.69 -6.74
CA LEU A 8 -5.63 6.84 -5.86
C LEU A 8 -5.12 8.28 -5.90
N GLU A 9 -5.06 8.88 -7.07
CA GLU A 9 -4.63 10.27 -7.18
C GLU A 9 -5.52 11.19 -6.35
N ARG A 10 -6.84 10.98 -6.40
CA ARG A 10 -7.78 11.79 -5.63
C ARG A 10 -7.60 11.56 -4.13
N GLN A 11 -7.40 10.31 -3.72
CA GLN A 11 -7.19 9.99 -2.31
C GLN A 11 -5.92 10.64 -1.77
N LEU A 12 -4.83 10.57 -2.53
CA LEU A 12 -3.57 11.18 -2.11
C LEU A 12 -3.70 12.70 -2.04
N ALA A 13 -4.36 13.31 -3.02
CA ALA A 13 -4.53 14.75 -3.04
C ALA A 13 -5.38 15.24 -1.87
N ALA A 14 -6.34 14.43 -1.43
CA ALA A 14 -7.25 14.78 -0.33
C ALA A 14 -6.68 14.41 1.04
N TYR A 15 -5.57 13.69 1.09
CA TYR A 15 -4.99 13.24 2.35
C TYR A 15 -4.47 14.42 3.17
N HIS A 16 -4.78 14.41 4.46
CA HIS A 16 -4.31 15.44 5.39
C HIS A 16 -3.06 14.94 6.13
N PRO A 17 -1.87 15.40 5.75
CA PRO A 17 -0.65 14.93 6.41
C PRO A 17 -0.63 15.29 7.89
N CYS A 18 -0.16 14.36 8.72
CA CYS A 18 -0.02 14.60 10.16
C CYS A 18 1.28 15.31 10.50
N CYS A 19 2.24 15.34 9.58
CA CYS A 19 3.54 15.94 9.82
C CYS A 19 4.18 16.32 8.48
N GLU A 20 5.29 17.03 8.57
CA GLU A 20 5.99 17.49 7.37
C GLU A 20 6.47 16.34 6.49
N GLN A 21 6.95 15.27 7.10
CA GLN A 21 7.43 14.11 6.34
C GLN A 21 6.29 13.50 5.51
N GLU A 22 5.10 13.38 6.10
CA GLU A 22 3.96 12.84 5.35
C GLU A 22 3.57 13.75 4.19
N ALA A 23 3.68 15.06 4.37
CA ALA A 23 3.39 15.99 3.29
C ALA A 23 4.35 15.81 2.12
N VAL A 24 5.64 15.67 2.41
CA VAL A 24 6.65 15.42 1.39
C VAL A 24 6.40 14.08 0.70
N ASP A 25 6.14 13.04 1.48
CA ASP A 25 5.91 11.71 0.93
C ASP A 25 4.68 11.68 0.02
N ARG A 26 3.60 12.34 0.45
CA ARG A 26 2.40 12.43 -0.38
C ARG A 26 2.70 13.09 -1.71
N ASP A 27 3.44 14.19 -1.70
CA ASP A 27 3.76 14.92 -2.91
C ASP A 27 4.64 14.09 -3.84
N VAL A 28 5.59 13.34 -3.29
CA VAL A 28 6.44 12.44 -4.06
C VAL A 28 5.58 11.34 -4.72
N MET A 29 4.67 10.76 -3.95
CA MET A 29 3.78 9.72 -4.47
C MET A 29 2.89 10.25 -5.61
N LEU A 30 2.34 11.46 -5.43
CA LEU A 30 1.50 12.07 -6.47
C LEU A 30 2.29 12.33 -7.75
N HIS A 31 3.50 12.85 -7.59
CA HIS A 31 4.35 13.11 -8.75
C HIS A 31 4.68 11.81 -9.47
N PHE A 32 5.07 10.78 -8.72
CA PHE A 32 5.42 9.49 -9.30
C PHE A 32 4.23 8.90 -10.04
N LEU A 33 3.05 8.94 -9.44
CA LEU A 33 1.84 8.39 -10.03
C LEU A 33 1.50 9.09 -11.35
N ARG A 34 1.66 10.40 -11.40
CA ARG A 34 1.36 11.19 -12.60
C ARG A 34 2.35 10.98 -13.72
N GLU A 35 3.60 10.69 -13.38
CA GLU A 35 4.69 10.60 -14.34
C GLU A 35 4.95 9.18 -14.85
N ASN A 36 4.33 8.17 -14.26
CA ASN A 36 4.64 6.78 -14.59
C ASN A 36 3.37 5.98 -14.85
N THR A 37 3.22 5.47 -16.06
CA THR A 37 2.10 4.62 -16.43
C THR A 37 2.24 3.21 -15.85
N ASP A 38 3.46 2.83 -15.44
CA ASP A 38 3.75 1.50 -14.88
C ASP A 38 3.97 1.55 -13.38
N ALA A 39 3.33 2.52 -12.68
CA ALA A 39 3.53 2.73 -11.26
C ALA A 39 3.09 1.56 -10.39
N PHE A 40 2.26 0.65 -10.92
CA PHE A 40 1.69 -0.46 -10.14
C PHE A 40 2.32 -1.80 -10.46
N THR A 41 3.41 -1.83 -11.22
CA THR A 41 4.03 -3.09 -11.60
C THR A 41 5.52 -3.09 -11.28
N ARG A 42 6.06 -4.29 -11.06
CA ARG A 42 7.50 -4.49 -10.86
C ARG A 42 8.31 -4.26 -12.12
N GLU A 43 7.64 -4.08 -13.25
CA GLU A 43 8.33 -3.74 -14.50
C GLU A 43 9.00 -2.38 -14.41
N ASN A 44 8.48 -1.49 -13.56
CA ASN A 44 9.19 -0.26 -13.25
C ASN A 44 10.33 -0.61 -12.28
N LEU A 45 11.56 -0.57 -12.79
CA LEU A 45 12.73 -1.01 -12.02
C LEU A 45 13.18 0.01 -10.99
N VAL A 46 12.66 1.23 -11.03
CA VAL A 46 13.01 2.27 -10.07
C VAL A 46 12.11 2.21 -8.84
N ALA A 47 10.80 2.12 -9.03
CA ALA A 47 9.85 2.09 -7.95
C ALA A 47 8.49 1.62 -8.45
N HIS A 48 7.66 1.13 -7.53
CA HIS A 48 6.28 0.77 -7.84
C HIS A 48 5.48 0.74 -6.53
N PHE A 49 4.15 0.86 -6.66
CA PHE A 49 3.30 0.86 -5.47
C PHE A 49 3.13 -0.52 -4.87
N THR A 50 3.13 -0.55 -3.56
CA THR A 50 2.77 -1.72 -2.75
C THR A 50 1.69 -1.28 -1.78
N ALA A 51 1.02 -2.25 -1.15
CA ALA A 51 0.03 -1.95 -0.13
C ALA A 51 0.20 -2.88 1.04
N SER A 52 -0.04 -2.38 2.24
CA SER A 52 0.07 -3.18 3.45
C SER A 52 -1.08 -2.88 4.38
N SER A 53 -1.25 -3.73 5.40
CA SER A 53 -2.34 -3.62 6.36
C SER A 53 -1.80 -3.64 7.77
N TRP A 54 -2.34 -2.77 8.61
CA TRP A 54 -2.16 -2.82 10.05
C TRP A 54 -3.45 -3.39 10.62
N ILE A 55 -3.43 -4.68 10.99
CA ILE A 55 -4.63 -5.42 11.35
C ILE A 55 -4.73 -5.46 12.87
N VAL A 56 -5.85 -4.98 13.40
CA VAL A 56 -6.07 -4.92 14.84
C VAL A 56 -7.38 -5.62 15.19
N ASN A 57 -7.48 -6.06 16.46
CA ASN A 57 -8.75 -6.60 16.96
C ASN A 57 -9.75 -5.47 17.18
N SER A 58 -11.00 -5.82 17.49
CA SER A 58 -12.06 -4.82 17.61
C SER A 58 -11.83 -3.83 18.74
N SER A 59 -11.16 -4.24 19.81
CA SER A 59 -10.83 -3.36 20.93
C SER A 59 -9.56 -2.54 20.70
N ARG A 60 -8.84 -2.80 19.60
CA ARG A 60 -7.61 -2.10 19.24
C ARG A 60 -6.52 -2.25 20.31
N THR A 61 -6.49 -3.40 20.97
CA THR A 61 -5.47 -3.69 21.98
C THR A 61 -4.36 -4.57 21.46
N HIS A 62 -4.57 -5.26 20.34
CA HIS A 62 -3.60 -6.18 19.78
C HIS A 62 -3.55 -6.03 18.27
N ALA A 63 -2.35 -6.15 17.70
CA ALA A 63 -2.13 -6.16 16.27
C ALA A 63 -1.75 -7.57 15.84
N LEU A 64 -2.24 -7.96 14.65
CA LEU A 64 -1.89 -9.25 14.07
C LEU A 64 -0.65 -9.10 13.22
N MET A 65 0.33 -9.95 13.46
CA MET A 65 1.58 -9.96 12.71
C MET A 65 1.78 -11.32 12.07
N ALA A 66 2.48 -11.33 10.93
CA ALA A 66 2.86 -12.55 10.25
C ALA A 66 4.38 -12.73 10.35
N TRP A 67 4.81 -14.01 10.49
CA TRP A 67 6.24 -14.30 10.50
C TRP A 67 6.76 -14.26 9.07
N HIS A 68 7.76 -13.43 8.81
CA HIS A 68 8.36 -13.30 7.50
C HIS A 68 9.63 -14.15 7.44
N ASN A 69 9.59 -15.23 6.65
CA ASN A 69 10.69 -16.20 6.62
C ASN A 69 12.00 -15.60 6.13
N LEU A 70 11.92 -14.72 5.14
CA LEU A 70 13.11 -14.12 4.56
C LEU A 70 13.82 -13.20 5.55
N TYR A 71 13.05 -12.31 6.20
CA TYR A 71 13.61 -11.36 7.16
C TYR A 71 13.73 -11.93 8.56
N ARG A 72 13.12 -13.10 8.80
CA ARG A 72 13.12 -13.78 10.09
C ARG A 72 12.61 -12.86 11.19
N ALA A 73 11.47 -12.24 10.93
CA ALA A 73 10.90 -11.25 11.84
C ALA A 73 9.38 -11.24 11.72
N TRP A 74 8.72 -10.79 12.77
CA TRP A 74 7.29 -10.53 12.74
C TRP A 74 7.05 -9.19 12.06
N SER A 75 6.07 -9.14 11.17
CA SER A 75 5.76 -7.91 10.43
C SER A 75 4.28 -7.85 10.10
N TRP A 76 3.85 -6.66 9.72
CA TRP A 76 2.50 -6.51 9.18
C TRP A 76 2.45 -7.14 7.78
N THR A 77 1.23 -7.38 7.29
CA THR A 77 1.03 -7.98 5.98
C THR A 77 1.10 -6.94 4.88
N GLY A 78 1.47 -7.37 3.69
CA GLY A 78 1.52 -6.48 2.55
C GLY A 78 2.14 -7.15 1.35
N GLY A 79 2.04 -6.48 0.21
CA GLY A 79 2.62 -7.01 -1.02
C GLY A 79 2.51 -6.05 -2.18
N HIS A 80 2.95 -6.54 -3.32
CA HIS A 80 3.02 -5.76 -4.55
C HIS A 80 1.64 -5.65 -5.22
N ALA A 81 1.40 -4.51 -5.85
CA ALA A 81 0.14 -4.28 -6.56
C ALA A 81 0.01 -5.16 -7.80
N ASP A 82 1.13 -5.40 -8.50
CA ASP A 82 1.19 -6.25 -9.70
C ASP A 82 0.11 -5.88 -10.72
N GLY A 83 -0.03 -4.59 -10.97
CA GLY A 83 -0.96 -4.06 -11.96
C GLY A 83 -2.32 -3.66 -11.41
N GLU A 84 -2.66 -4.05 -10.17
CA GLU A 84 -3.93 -3.66 -9.56
C GLU A 84 -3.84 -2.21 -9.06
N THR A 85 -4.77 -1.36 -9.50
CA THR A 85 -4.74 0.05 -9.12
C THR A 85 -5.53 0.36 -7.85
N ASP A 86 -6.40 -0.57 -7.41
CA ASP A 86 -7.15 -0.42 -6.17
C ASP A 86 -6.29 -0.98 -5.03
N LEU A 87 -5.54 -0.11 -4.36
CA LEU A 87 -4.60 -0.53 -3.33
C LEU A 87 -5.30 -1.11 -2.10
N LEU A 88 -6.55 -0.74 -1.83
CA LEU A 88 -7.31 -1.38 -0.76
C LEU A 88 -7.51 -2.85 -1.06
N SER A 89 -7.87 -3.18 -2.31
CA SER A 89 -8.01 -4.58 -2.73
C SER A 89 -6.70 -5.34 -2.60
N VAL A 90 -5.58 -4.70 -2.92
CA VAL A 90 -4.25 -5.32 -2.75
C VAL A 90 -4.00 -5.64 -1.29
N ALA A 91 -4.22 -4.67 -0.41
CA ALA A 91 -3.99 -4.85 1.02
C ALA A 91 -4.85 -5.97 1.59
N LEU A 92 -6.14 -6.03 1.20
CA LEU A 92 -7.05 -7.07 1.67
C LEU A 92 -6.66 -8.44 1.14
N ARG A 93 -6.27 -8.53 -0.12
CA ARG A 93 -5.83 -9.80 -0.71
C ARG A 93 -4.62 -10.35 0.03
N GLU A 94 -3.62 -9.50 0.25
CA GLU A 94 -2.40 -9.93 0.94
C GLU A 94 -2.69 -10.32 2.38
N ALA A 95 -3.56 -9.58 3.07
CA ALA A 95 -3.94 -9.91 4.43
C ALA A 95 -4.58 -11.30 4.50
N ARG A 96 -5.49 -11.59 3.57
CA ARG A 96 -6.15 -12.91 3.53
C ARG A 96 -5.17 -14.02 3.21
N GLU A 97 -4.28 -13.80 2.25
CA GLU A 97 -3.33 -14.83 1.83
C GLU A 97 -2.31 -15.13 2.91
N GLU A 98 -1.86 -14.11 3.63
CA GLU A 98 -0.78 -14.26 4.60
C GLU A 98 -1.27 -14.68 5.99
N THR A 99 -2.53 -14.43 6.32
CA THR A 99 -3.06 -14.75 7.65
C THR A 99 -4.15 -15.82 7.63
N GLY A 100 -4.77 -16.05 6.47
CA GLY A 100 -5.92 -16.95 6.39
C GLY A 100 -7.21 -16.35 6.93
N LEU A 101 -7.22 -15.09 7.29
CA LEU A 101 -8.44 -14.45 7.77
C LEU A 101 -9.47 -14.34 6.66
N VAL A 102 -10.74 -14.55 7.04
CA VAL A 102 -11.88 -14.38 6.15
C VAL A 102 -12.60 -13.12 6.58
N HIS A 103 -12.91 -12.30 5.57
CA HIS A 103 -13.54 -11.02 5.87
C HIS A 103 -14.91 -10.96 5.21
#